data_1f368693a6624637a3826d5e84858e6e
#
_entry.id   1f368693a6624637a3826d5e84858e6e
#
_cell.length_a   1.000
_cell.length_b   1.000
_cell.length_c   1.000
_cell.angle_alpha   90.00
_cell.angle_beta   90.00
_cell.angle_gamma   90.00
#
_symmetry.space_group_name_H-M   'P 1'
#
loop_
_entity.id
_entity.type
_entity.pdbx_description
1 polymer ?
#
loop_
_entity_poly.entity_id
_entity_poly.type
_entity_poly.pdbx_seq_one_letter_code
_entity_poly.pdbx_strand_id
1 'polypeptide(L)'
;MAEKIRPELLSFLQPNAAPLRILVVESLSYLHDLREMFPQAELYAVTADMDAMEMDVPAGVHWQILDYLSVPLPYTHGYFDYIISDLTLEKADNPQDIAAGFSMFLKETGAFLTSFRNIRHWSVLKNLMEGHYYNIVSRLYTRAEFENLLYASFYKSIRVQQQKREAPTSLIERLVTAGFENELDDLETEFYFVRADRSMPELALLKSMYTTAEREQMVRLIHRIEYDVETLAAELCEKIWAEFQ
;
A
#
# COMPACT_ATOMS: atom_id res chain seq x y z
N MET A 1 8.63 -6.57 22.61
CA MET A 1 9.71 -6.98 21.65
C MET A 1 9.83 -5.87 20.64
N ALA A 2 11.01 -5.25 20.49
CA ALA A 2 11.20 -4.16 19.53
C ALA A 2 10.81 -4.67 18.11
N GLU A 3 9.92 -3.94 17.45
CA GLU A 3 9.49 -4.24 16.10
C GLU A 3 10.68 -4.10 15.15
N LYS A 4 10.96 -5.15 14.38
CA LYS A 4 12.12 -5.16 13.49
C LYS A 4 11.80 -4.32 12.26
N ILE A 5 12.52 -3.20 12.10
CA ILE A 5 12.44 -2.37 10.90
C ILE A 5 12.87 -3.19 9.69
N ARG A 6 12.12 -3.08 8.60
CA ARG A 6 12.43 -3.64 7.27
C ARG A 6 12.69 -2.48 6.31
N PRO A 7 13.96 -2.10 6.10
CA PRO A 7 14.30 -0.94 5.28
C PRO A 7 13.82 -1.08 3.82
N GLU A 8 13.60 -2.31 3.36
CA GLU A 8 13.07 -2.60 2.02
C GLU A 8 11.69 -1.99 1.79
N LEU A 9 10.87 -1.84 2.85
CA LEU A 9 9.57 -1.19 2.74
C LEU A 9 9.72 0.29 2.35
N LEU A 10 10.72 0.96 2.91
CA LEU A 10 11.00 2.36 2.60
C LEU A 10 11.72 2.56 1.25
N SER A 11 12.26 1.50 0.63
CA SER A 11 12.94 1.59 -0.67
C SER A 11 12.03 2.04 -1.83
N PHE A 12 10.70 1.96 -1.64
CA PHE A 12 9.72 2.52 -2.58
C PHE A 12 9.66 4.06 -2.54
N LEU A 13 10.27 4.69 -1.54
CA LEU A 13 10.27 6.12 -1.35
C LEU A 13 11.62 6.71 -1.74
N GLN A 14 11.61 7.89 -2.31
CA GLN A 14 12.83 8.65 -2.60
C GLN A 14 12.94 9.82 -1.64
N PRO A 15 14.06 9.94 -0.89
CA PRO A 15 14.28 11.06 0.01
C PRO A 15 14.16 12.40 -0.71
N ASN A 16 13.43 13.34 -0.11
CA ASN A 16 13.29 14.68 -0.64
C ASN A 16 12.87 15.66 0.47
N ALA A 17 12.93 16.97 0.19
CA ALA A 17 12.53 18.03 1.11
C ALA A 17 11.11 18.58 0.80
N ALA A 18 10.25 17.82 0.15
CA ALA A 18 8.88 18.25 -0.09
C ALA A 18 8.05 18.24 1.21
N PRO A 19 7.08 19.15 1.35
CA PRO A 19 6.18 19.16 2.51
C PRO A 19 5.09 18.08 2.38
N LEU A 20 5.50 16.85 2.55
CA LEU A 20 4.62 15.68 2.47
C LEU A 20 3.88 15.47 3.79
N ARG A 21 2.74 14.80 3.74
CA ARG A 21 2.01 14.28 4.90
C ARG A 21 2.05 12.77 4.89
N ILE A 22 2.68 12.19 5.90
CA ILE A 22 2.90 10.76 6.00
C ILE A 22 2.27 10.23 7.28
N LEU A 23 1.39 9.25 7.15
CA LEU A 23 0.79 8.53 8.27
C LEU A 23 1.47 7.19 8.46
N VAL A 24 1.88 6.89 9.67
CA VAL A 24 2.38 5.57 10.09
C VAL A 24 1.34 4.92 10.99
N VAL A 25 0.93 3.70 10.65
CA VAL A 25 -0.03 2.91 11.44
C VAL A 25 0.66 1.68 12.01
N GLU A 26 0.67 1.55 13.32
CA GLU A 26 1.31 0.50 14.13
C GLU A 26 2.85 0.44 14.06
N SER A 27 3.46 0.96 13.04
CA SER A 27 4.87 0.76 12.70
C SER A 27 5.73 1.94 13.14
N LEU A 28 5.64 2.35 14.41
CA LEU A 28 6.27 3.57 14.95
C LEU A 28 7.80 3.58 14.80
N SER A 29 8.43 2.43 14.76
CA SER A 29 9.87 2.26 14.55
C SER A 29 10.39 2.89 13.24
N TYR A 30 9.54 3.08 12.24
CA TYR A 30 9.90 3.74 10.97
C TYR A 30 9.99 5.27 11.05
N LEU A 31 9.51 5.88 12.12
CA LEU A 31 9.40 7.34 12.23
C LEU A 31 10.75 8.06 12.18
N HIS A 32 11.81 7.48 12.74
CA HIS A 32 13.16 8.05 12.70
C HIS A 32 13.71 8.08 11.27
N ASP A 33 13.63 6.95 10.56
CA ASP A 33 14.09 6.85 9.17
C ASP A 33 13.29 7.79 8.25
N LEU A 34 11.98 7.88 8.47
CA LEU A 34 11.12 8.79 7.72
C LEU A 34 11.45 10.27 7.98
N ARG A 35 11.82 10.64 9.21
CA ARG A 35 12.27 12.00 9.53
C ARG A 35 13.57 12.34 8.84
N GLU A 36 14.51 11.39 8.74
CA GLU A 36 15.76 11.58 8.01
C GLU A 36 15.52 11.69 6.49
N MET A 37 14.67 10.84 5.93
CA MET A 37 14.35 10.84 4.50
C MET A 37 13.57 12.08 4.06
N PHE A 38 12.69 12.60 4.94
CA PHE A 38 11.75 13.69 4.65
C PHE A 38 11.78 14.76 5.76
N PRO A 39 12.83 15.60 5.81
CA PRO A 39 13.00 16.55 6.91
C PRO A 39 11.87 17.57 7.07
N GLN A 40 11.17 17.91 5.98
CA GLN A 40 10.08 18.89 5.97
C GLN A 40 8.69 18.25 5.98
N ALA A 41 8.60 16.93 6.05
CA ALA A 41 7.30 16.25 6.08
C ALA A 41 6.61 16.42 7.45
N GLU A 42 5.29 16.55 7.41
CA GLU A 42 4.42 16.40 8.57
C GLU A 42 4.21 14.91 8.81
N LEU A 43 4.76 14.39 9.91
CA LEU A 43 4.63 12.99 10.28
C LEU A 43 3.48 12.81 11.28
N TYR A 44 2.64 11.87 10.97
CA TYR A 44 1.52 11.43 11.80
C TYR A 44 1.70 9.96 12.16
N ALA A 45 1.25 9.56 13.34
CA ALA A 45 1.27 8.16 13.73
C ALA A 45 0.05 7.77 14.55
N VAL A 46 -0.43 6.55 14.33
CA VAL A 46 -1.54 5.94 15.06
C VAL A 46 -1.15 4.51 15.43
N THR A 47 -1.41 4.15 16.67
CA THR A 47 -1.22 2.77 17.15
C THR A 47 -2.34 2.40 18.12
N ALA A 48 -2.75 1.14 18.13
CA ALA A 48 -3.63 0.59 19.15
C ALA A 48 -2.87 0.09 20.38
N ASP A 49 -1.53 0.03 20.30
CA ASP A 49 -0.69 -0.45 21.40
C ASP A 49 -0.57 0.59 22.52
N MET A 50 -1.09 0.25 23.68
CA MET A 50 -1.02 1.11 24.88
C MET A 50 0.41 1.24 25.43
N ASP A 51 1.27 0.26 25.18
CA ASP A 51 2.67 0.26 25.64
C ASP A 51 3.55 1.17 24.75
N ALA A 52 3.00 1.67 23.63
CA ALA A 52 3.70 2.60 22.74
C ALA A 52 4.07 3.95 23.40
N MET A 53 3.50 4.28 24.56
CA MET A 53 3.88 5.49 25.33
C MET A 53 5.35 5.51 25.76
N GLU A 54 6.00 4.34 25.85
CA GLU A 54 7.41 4.21 26.21
C GLU A 54 8.36 4.26 24.99
N MET A 55 7.80 4.34 23.77
CA MET A 55 8.61 4.38 22.54
C MET A 55 9.25 5.75 22.32
N ASP A 56 10.48 5.75 21.84
CA ASP A 56 11.18 6.95 21.39
C ASP A 56 10.61 7.41 20.04
N VAL A 57 9.82 8.50 20.07
CA VAL A 57 9.21 9.09 18.89
C VAL A 57 9.91 10.41 18.57
N PRO A 58 10.33 10.65 17.31
CA PRO A 58 11.00 11.89 16.93
C PRO A 58 10.16 13.14 17.27
N ALA A 59 10.84 14.24 17.62
CA ALA A 59 10.16 15.49 17.89
C ALA A 59 9.34 15.98 16.68
N GLY A 60 8.16 16.56 16.95
CA GLY A 60 7.28 17.12 15.91
C GLY A 60 6.46 16.05 15.14
N VAL A 61 6.35 14.85 15.64
CA VAL A 61 5.40 13.85 15.14
C VAL A 61 4.06 14.01 15.85
N HIS A 62 2.98 14.08 15.08
CA HIS A 62 1.61 14.08 15.59
C HIS A 62 1.15 12.63 15.78
N TRP A 63 1.29 12.09 16.99
CA TRP A 63 0.94 10.71 17.25
C TRP A 63 -0.12 10.56 18.33
N GLN A 64 -0.90 9.48 18.25
CA GLN A 64 -1.95 9.16 19.19
C GLN A 64 -2.17 7.66 19.31
N ILE A 65 -2.63 7.24 20.49
CA ILE A 65 -3.14 5.89 20.69
C ILE A 65 -4.61 5.89 20.29
N LEU A 66 -4.96 5.05 19.32
CA LEU A 66 -6.30 4.94 18.78
C LEU A 66 -6.54 3.52 18.28
N ASP A 67 -7.60 2.90 18.72
CA ASP A 67 -8.09 1.65 18.12
C ASP A 67 -8.72 1.92 16.75
N TYR A 68 -7.87 2.06 15.73
CA TYR A 68 -8.27 2.34 14.36
C TYR A 68 -9.04 1.18 13.69
N LEU A 69 -9.12 0.01 14.34
CA LEU A 69 -9.94 -1.12 13.89
C LEU A 69 -11.41 -0.91 14.24
N SER A 70 -11.68 -0.20 15.34
CA SER A 70 -13.03 0.04 15.85
C SER A 70 -13.51 1.48 15.63
N VAL A 71 -12.58 2.44 15.50
CA VAL A 71 -12.89 3.87 15.37
C VAL A 71 -12.27 4.42 14.08
N PRO A 72 -13.01 5.20 13.28
CA PRO A 72 -12.46 5.85 12.09
C PRO A 72 -11.28 6.77 12.44
N LEU A 73 -10.28 6.80 11.56
CA LEU A 73 -9.17 7.73 11.70
C LEU A 73 -9.67 9.19 11.69
N PRO A 74 -9.20 10.06 12.60
CA PRO A 74 -9.71 11.42 12.78
C PRO A 74 -9.11 12.42 11.76
N TYR A 75 -9.01 12.01 10.51
CA TYR A 75 -8.44 12.81 9.44
C TYR A 75 -9.44 13.04 8.31
N THR A 76 -9.22 14.07 7.52
CA THR A 76 -10.03 14.33 6.32
C THR A 76 -9.62 13.40 5.18
N HIS A 77 -10.57 13.09 4.29
CA HIS A 77 -10.29 12.28 3.10
C HIS A 77 -9.30 13.00 2.19
N GLY A 78 -8.43 12.24 1.53
CA GLY A 78 -7.43 12.78 0.62
C GLY A 78 -6.35 13.61 1.30
N TYR A 79 -6.00 13.33 2.54
CA TYR A 79 -5.10 14.15 3.36
C TYR A 79 -3.63 13.73 3.21
N PHE A 80 -3.32 12.43 3.15
CA PHE A 80 -1.97 11.90 3.18
C PHE A 80 -1.38 11.61 1.81
N ASP A 81 -0.09 11.88 1.67
CA ASP A 81 0.71 11.48 0.51
C ASP A 81 1.10 10.00 0.61
N TYR A 82 1.45 9.55 1.82
CA TYR A 82 1.78 8.15 2.10
C TYR A 82 1.12 7.68 3.39
N ILE A 83 0.67 6.42 3.38
CA ILE A 83 0.32 5.67 4.58
C ILE A 83 1.24 4.46 4.63
N ILE A 84 1.87 4.22 5.79
CA ILE A 84 2.82 3.12 6.00
C ILE A 84 2.31 2.26 7.14
N SER A 85 2.19 0.96 6.88
CA SER A 85 1.68 0.00 7.87
C SER A 85 2.27 -1.39 7.60
N ASP A 86 3.32 -1.75 8.36
CA ASP A 86 4.07 -2.99 8.18
C ASP A 86 3.38 -4.17 8.87
N LEU A 87 3.06 -5.24 8.13
CA LEU A 87 2.40 -6.46 8.60
C LEU A 87 1.03 -6.28 9.30
N THR A 88 0.44 -5.11 9.28
CA THR A 88 -0.78 -4.81 10.04
C THR A 88 -2.00 -5.55 9.49
N LEU A 89 -2.10 -5.69 8.16
CA LEU A 89 -3.23 -6.38 7.53
C LEU A 89 -3.27 -7.87 7.85
N GLU A 90 -2.16 -8.48 8.27
CA GLU A 90 -2.13 -9.88 8.71
C GLU A 90 -2.87 -10.09 10.05
N LYS A 91 -2.92 -9.05 10.88
CA LYS A 91 -3.52 -9.09 12.23
C LYS A 91 -4.97 -8.59 12.24
N ALA A 92 -5.41 -7.96 11.15
CA ALA A 92 -6.74 -7.39 11.06
C ALA A 92 -7.81 -8.47 10.86
N ASP A 93 -8.92 -8.36 11.55
CA ASP A 93 -10.08 -9.25 11.37
C ASP A 93 -10.68 -9.10 9.97
N ASN A 94 -10.81 -7.86 9.50
CA ASN A 94 -11.24 -7.52 8.15
C ASN A 94 -10.19 -6.66 7.43
N PRO A 95 -9.14 -7.27 6.85
CA PRO A 95 -8.04 -6.54 6.22
C PRO A 95 -8.47 -5.73 4.99
N GLN A 96 -9.52 -6.16 4.29
CA GLN A 96 -10.03 -5.43 3.13
C GLN A 96 -10.68 -4.10 3.56
N ASP A 97 -11.46 -4.06 4.62
CA ASP A 97 -12.08 -2.83 5.11
C ASP A 97 -11.03 -1.86 5.64
N ILE A 98 -10.00 -2.35 6.31
CA ILE A 98 -8.87 -1.53 6.78
C ILE A 98 -8.12 -0.92 5.59
N ALA A 99 -7.76 -1.73 4.60
CA ALA A 99 -7.06 -1.25 3.40
C ALA A 99 -7.93 -0.27 2.59
N ALA A 100 -9.24 -0.51 2.47
CA ALA A 100 -10.19 0.40 1.83
C ALA A 100 -10.32 1.71 2.61
N GLY A 101 -10.39 1.64 3.95
CA GLY A 101 -10.37 2.81 4.82
C GLY A 101 -9.13 3.67 4.60
N PHE A 102 -7.95 3.08 4.56
CA PHE A 102 -6.70 3.81 4.28
C PHE A 102 -6.73 4.48 2.91
N SER A 103 -7.29 3.84 1.89
CA SER A 103 -7.39 4.42 0.55
C SER A 103 -8.18 5.73 0.53
N MET A 104 -9.18 5.90 1.41
CA MET A 104 -9.98 7.12 1.50
C MET A 104 -9.19 8.31 2.03
N PHE A 105 -8.22 8.09 2.92
CA PHE A 105 -7.38 9.13 3.50
C PHE A 105 -6.19 9.52 2.61
N LEU A 106 -5.85 8.69 1.63
CA LEU A 106 -4.80 9.01 0.65
C LEU A 106 -5.27 10.05 -0.37
N LYS A 107 -4.38 10.97 -0.75
CA LYS A 107 -4.54 11.81 -1.94
C LYS A 107 -4.66 10.93 -3.19
N GLU A 108 -5.16 11.46 -4.30
CA GLU A 108 -5.21 10.71 -5.55
C GLU A 108 -3.83 10.25 -6.04
N THR A 109 -2.79 11.06 -5.78
CA THR A 109 -1.39 10.71 -6.05
C THR A 109 -0.72 9.91 -4.95
N GLY A 110 -1.46 9.63 -3.88
CA GLY A 110 -0.94 8.98 -2.68
C GLY A 110 -0.78 7.47 -2.83
N ALA A 111 0.05 6.90 -1.97
CA ALA A 111 0.32 5.46 -1.94
C ALA A 111 0.30 4.89 -0.53
N PHE A 112 -0.16 3.65 -0.43
CA PHE A 112 -0.08 2.80 0.75
C PHE A 112 1.12 1.87 0.64
N LEU A 113 1.98 1.88 1.66
CA LEU A 113 3.12 0.99 1.79
C LEU A 113 2.85 -0.02 2.89
N THR A 114 2.94 -1.29 2.55
CA THR A 114 2.67 -2.39 3.49
C THR A 114 3.52 -3.60 3.16
N SER A 115 3.47 -4.60 4.01
CA SER A 115 4.12 -5.88 3.77
C SER A 115 3.24 -7.02 4.25
N PHE A 116 3.57 -8.22 3.79
CA PHE A 116 2.95 -9.45 4.27
C PHE A 116 3.92 -10.62 4.20
N ARG A 117 3.68 -11.64 5.04
CA ARG A 117 4.41 -12.91 5.02
C ARG A 117 3.79 -13.86 4.02
N ASN A 118 4.67 -14.49 3.26
CA ASN A 118 4.26 -15.44 2.24
C ASN A 118 3.91 -16.81 2.84
N ILE A 119 2.67 -17.24 2.66
CA ILE A 119 2.23 -18.58 3.08
C ILE A 119 2.98 -19.69 2.36
N ARG A 120 3.47 -19.44 1.15
CA ARG A 120 4.19 -20.40 0.33
C ARG A 120 5.68 -20.50 0.65
N HIS A 121 6.20 -19.66 1.56
CA HIS A 121 7.60 -19.71 1.96
C HIS A 121 7.97 -21.10 2.50
N TRP A 122 9.12 -21.60 2.09
CA TRP A 122 9.58 -22.96 2.44
C TRP A 122 9.53 -23.28 3.94
N SER A 123 9.78 -22.30 4.81
CA SER A 123 9.74 -22.53 6.26
C SER A 123 8.33 -22.75 6.78
N VAL A 124 7.32 -22.10 6.20
CA VAL A 124 5.90 -22.31 6.52
C VAL A 124 5.50 -23.71 6.06
N LEU A 125 5.82 -24.06 4.82
CA LEU A 125 5.50 -25.39 4.27
C LEU A 125 6.19 -26.50 5.05
N LYS A 126 7.46 -26.32 5.42
CA LYS A 126 8.21 -27.26 6.26
C LYS A 126 7.50 -27.50 7.60
N ASN A 127 7.12 -26.42 8.29
CA ASN A 127 6.41 -26.54 9.56
C ASN A 127 5.08 -27.30 9.42
N LEU A 128 4.33 -27.01 8.35
CA LEU A 128 3.08 -27.74 8.05
C LEU A 128 3.34 -29.22 7.76
N MET A 129 4.39 -29.55 7.01
CA MET A 129 4.79 -30.96 6.76
C MET A 129 5.18 -31.69 8.03
N GLU A 130 5.73 -31.00 9.02
CA GLU A 130 6.09 -31.55 10.34
C GLU A 130 4.91 -31.54 11.34
N GLY A 131 3.73 -31.11 10.90
CA GLY A 131 2.52 -31.05 11.74
C GLY A 131 2.49 -29.85 12.69
N HIS A 132 3.31 -28.84 12.44
CA HIS A 132 3.42 -27.66 13.29
C HIS A 132 2.70 -26.47 12.64
N TYR A 133 1.72 -25.90 13.34
CA TYR A 133 1.06 -24.67 12.96
C TYR A 133 1.09 -23.68 14.13
N TYR A 134 2.04 -22.74 14.10
CA TYR A 134 2.26 -21.82 15.22
C TYR A 134 1.62 -20.44 15.05
N ASN A 135 1.14 -20.12 13.84
CA ASN A 135 0.56 -18.80 13.54
C ASN A 135 -0.94 -18.78 13.81
N ILE A 136 -1.30 -18.81 15.08
CA ILE A 136 -2.71 -18.80 15.51
C ILE A 136 -3.35 -17.41 15.35
N VAL A 137 -2.55 -16.34 15.23
CA VAL A 137 -3.03 -14.95 15.37
C VAL A 137 -2.81 -14.09 14.13
N SER A 138 -2.09 -14.57 13.12
CA SER A 138 -1.87 -13.80 11.90
C SER A 138 -2.25 -14.57 10.64
N ARG A 139 -2.91 -13.87 9.73
CA ARG A 139 -3.26 -14.37 8.42
C ARG A 139 -2.03 -14.33 7.51
N LEU A 140 -1.75 -15.43 6.84
CA LEU A 140 -0.72 -15.48 5.81
C LEU A 140 -1.38 -15.39 4.44
N TYR A 141 -0.69 -14.80 3.48
CA TYR A 141 -1.21 -14.58 2.13
C TYR A 141 -0.30 -15.18 1.08
N THR A 142 -0.89 -15.58 -0.04
CA THR A 142 -0.16 -15.65 -1.30
C THR A 142 -0.06 -14.24 -1.89
N ARG A 143 0.89 -14.03 -2.80
CA ARG A 143 1.02 -12.77 -3.53
C ARG A 143 -0.28 -12.39 -4.25
N ALA A 144 -0.87 -13.34 -4.98
CA ALA A 144 -2.09 -13.10 -5.76
C ALA A 144 -3.29 -12.71 -4.88
N GLU A 145 -3.47 -13.39 -3.73
CA GLU A 145 -4.55 -13.06 -2.79
C GLU A 145 -4.38 -11.64 -2.21
N PHE A 146 -3.15 -11.26 -1.86
CA PHE A 146 -2.88 -9.95 -1.31
C PHE A 146 -3.06 -8.83 -2.35
N GLU A 147 -2.59 -9.04 -3.59
CA GLU A 147 -2.84 -8.11 -4.69
C GLU A 147 -4.34 -7.94 -4.95
N ASN A 148 -5.11 -9.04 -4.99
CA ASN A 148 -6.56 -9.00 -5.17
C ASN A 148 -7.27 -8.26 -4.03
N LEU A 149 -6.83 -8.45 -2.78
CA LEU A 149 -7.33 -7.70 -1.62
C LEU A 149 -7.13 -6.19 -1.83
N LEU A 150 -5.95 -5.77 -2.27
CA LEU A 150 -5.66 -4.36 -2.51
C LEU A 150 -6.46 -3.78 -3.69
N TYR A 151 -6.62 -4.52 -4.79
CA TYR A 151 -7.49 -4.09 -5.89
C TYR A 151 -8.95 -3.95 -5.44
N ALA A 152 -9.45 -4.88 -4.63
CA ALA A 152 -10.78 -4.79 -4.04
C ALA A 152 -10.91 -3.63 -3.03
N SER A 153 -9.80 -3.13 -2.49
CA SER A 153 -9.70 -1.99 -1.58
C SER A 153 -9.45 -0.64 -2.29
N PHE A 154 -9.76 -0.56 -3.59
CA PHE A 154 -9.71 0.64 -4.44
C PHE A 154 -8.31 1.13 -4.85
N TYR A 155 -7.25 0.36 -4.64
CA TYR A 155 -5.94 0.66 -5.23
C TYR A 155 -5.91 0.29 -6.71
N LYS A 156 -5.13 1.01 -7.52
CA LYS A 156 -5.14 0.89 -8.99
C LYS A 156 -3.82 0.40 -9.58
N SER A 157 -2.72 0.62 -8.89
CA SER A 157 -1.39 0.16 -9.31
C SER A 157 -0.68 -0.45 -8.10
N ILE A 158 -0.19 -1.68 -8.26
CA ILE A 158 0.46 -2.41 -7.18
C ILE A 158 1.85 -2.79 -7.65
N ARG A 159 2.87 -2.40 -6.88
CA ARG A 159 4.27 -2.76 -7.09
C ARG A 159 4.74 -3.59 -5.91
N VAL A 160 5.39 -4.70 -6.21
CA VAL A 160 5.80 -5.68 -5.20
C VAL A 160 7.30 -5.90 -5.28
N GLN A 161 7.96 -5.94 -4.14
CA GLN A 161 9.36 -6.36 -3.98
C GLN A 161 9.42 -7.59 -3.06
N GLN A 162 10.41 -8.44 -3.29
CA GLN A 162 10.59 -9.69 -2.56
C GLN A 162 11.77 -9.59 -1.60
N GLN A 163 11.60 -10.10 -0.39
CA GLN A 163 12.72 -10.43 0.49
C GLN A 163 12.89 -11.93 0.53
N LYS A 164 13.98 -12.40 -0.07
CA LYS A 164 14.29 -13.81 -0.14
C LYS A 164 15.09 -14.27 1.08
N ARG A 165 14.87 -15.51 1.43
CA ARG A 165 15.64 -16.21 2.44
C ARG A 165 16.09 -17.56 1.88
N GLU A 166 17.38 -17.81 1.89
CA GLU A 166 17.96 -19.05 1.40
C GLU A 166 17.31 -20.28 2.03
N ALA A 167 16.96 -21.20 1.20
CA ALA A 167 16.39 -22.48 1.60
C ALA A 167 17.41 -23.61 1.49
N PRO A 168 17.27 -24.68 2.25
CA PRO A 168 17.99 -25.92 1.99
C PRO A 168 17.65 -26.43 0.58
N THR A 169 18.66 -26.54 -0.31
CA THR A 169 18.47 -26.92 -1.72
C THR A 169 17.64 -28.19 -1.89
N SER A 170 17.90 -29.20 -1.08
CA SER A 170 17.15 -30.45 -1.08
C SER A 170 15.66 -30.30 -0.72
N LEU A 171 15.29 -29.23 0.02
CA LEU A 171 13.90 -28.98 0.39
C LEU A 171 13.11 -28.38 -0.77
N ILE A 172 13.68 -27.38 -1.45
CA ILE A 172 13.06 -26.78 -2.63
C ILE A 172 12.85 -27.83 -3.73
N GLU A 173 13.85 -28.65 -4.03
CA GLU A 173 13.74 -29.73 -5.01
C GLU A 173 12.61 -30.73 -4.65
N ARG A 174 12.48 -31.08 -3.36
CA ARG A 174 11.40 -31.94 -2.88
C ARG A 174 10.03 -31.29 -3.03
N LEU A 175 9.89 -30.01 -2.71
CA LEU A 175 8.64 -29.27 -2.86
C LEU A 175 8.22 -29.18 -4.33
N VAL A 176 9.15 -28.84 -5.21
CA VAL A 176 8.89 -28.80 -6.66
C VAL A 176 8.52 -30.18 -7.21
N THR A 177 9.23 -31.23 -6.79
CA THR A 177 8.90 -32.62 -7.17
C THR A 177 7.51 -33.04 -6.66
N ALA A 178 7.10 -32.50 -5.50
CA ALA A 178 5.75 -32.74 -4.95
C ALA A 178 4.65 -31.93 -5.63
N GLY A 179 4.99 -31.10 -6.64
CA GLY A 179 4.04 -30.33 -7.45
C GLY A 179 3.86 -28.87 -7.02
N PHE A 180 4.70 -28.36 -6.11
CA PHE A 180 4.70 -26.93 -5.82
C PHE A 180 5.38 -26.17 -6.94
N GLU A 181 4.70 -25.20 -7.52
CA GLU A 181 5.28 -24.26 -8.45
C GLU A 181 6.21 -23.28 -7.71
N ASN A 182 7.34 -22.96 -8.29
CA ASN A 182 8.30 -21.98 -7.76
C ASN A 182 8.53 -20.84 -8.76
N GLU A 183 7.47 -20.29 -9.29
CA GLU A 183 7.55 -19.11 -10.14
C GLU A 183 8.08 -17.91 -9.35
N LEU A 184 9.02 -17.18 -9.96
CA LEU A 184 9.63 -16.00 -9.36
C LEU A 184 10.29 -16.25 -7.98
N ASP A 185 10.77 -17.48 -7.74
CA ASP A 185 11.37 -17.91 -6.46
C ASP A 185 10.43 -17.71 -5.25
N ASP A 186 9.15 -17.94 -5.47
CA ASP A 186 8.10 -17.73 -4.48
C ASP A 186 8.31 -18.59 -3.22
N LEU A 187 8.81 -19.81 -3.37
CA LEU A 187 9.12 -20.69 -2.23
C LEU A 187 10.26 -20.15 -1.34
N GLU A 188 11.13 -19.32 -1.87
CA GLU A 188 12.25 -18.71 -1.14
C GLU A 188 11.94 -17.29 -0.66
N THR A 189 10.81 -16.73 -1.08
CA THR A 189 10.37 -15.39 -0.67
C THR A 189 9.68 -15.44 0.69
N GLU A 190 10.28 -14.86 1.72
CA GLU A 190 9.74 -14.84 3.09
C GLU A 190 8.74 -13.69 3.27
N PHE A 191 9.09 -12.49 2.78
CA PHE A 191 8.24 -11.31 2.84
C PHE A 191 8.05 -10.70 1.46
N TYR A 192 6.87 -10.16 1.25
CA TYR A 192 6.58 -9.26 0.16
C TYR A 192 6.35 -7.85 0.69
N PHE A 193 7.07 -6.89 0.13
CA PHE A 193 6.84 -5.46 0.33
C PHE A 193 6.02 -4.92 -0.81
N VAL A 194 5.04 -4.11 -0.48
CA VAL A 194 4.03 -3.66 -1.43
C VAL A 194 3.89 -2.15 -1.35
N ARG A 195 3.91 -1.52 -2.51
CA ARG A 195 3.42 -0.17 -2.71
C ARG A 195 2.15 -0.24 -3.56
N ALA A 196 1.05 0.23 -3.01
CA ALA A 196 -0.25 0.29 -3.65
C ALA A 196 -0.64 1.75 -3.87
N ASP A 197 -0.63 2.20 -5.12
CA ASP A 197 -0.99 3.57 -5.49
C ASP A 197 -2.52 3.69 -5.60
N ARG A 198 -3.10 4.75 -5.05
CA ARG A 198 -4.55 5.00 -5.08
C ARG A 198 -5.08 5.20 -6.49
N SER A 199 -4.33 5.87 -7.35
CA SER A 199 -4.63 6.04 -8.77
C SER A 199 -3.44 5.57 -9.59
N MET A 200 -3.66 5.33 -10.88
CA MET A 200 -2.55 5.17 -11.82
C MET A 200 -1.72 6.45 -11.81
N PRO A 201 -0.39 6.39 -11.58
CA PRO A 201 0.45 7.58 -11.43
C PRO A 201 0.34 8.55 -12.61
N GLU A 202 0.24 8.02 -13.82
CA GLU A 202 0.09 8.80 -15.05
C GLU A 202 -1.24 9.57 -15.09
N LEU A 203 -2.34 8.89 -14.71
CA LEU A 203 -3.66 9.50 -14.64
C LEU A 203 -3.78 10.50 -13.50
N ALA A 204 -3.13 10.23 -12.36
CA ALA A 204 -3.11 11.16 -11.23
C ALA A 204 -2.36 12.44 -11.60
N LEU A 205 -1.24 12.33 -12.32
CA LEU A 205 -0.48 13.48 -12.82
C LEU A 205 -1.34 14.31 -13.80
N LEU A 206 -1.96 13.68 -14.79
CA LEU A 206 -2.87 14.34 -15.73
C LEU A 206 -4.01 15.05 -15.01
N LYS A 207 -4.64 14.41 -14.04
CA LYS A 207 -5.69 15.03 -13.22
C LYS A 207 -5.20 16.25 -12.42
N SER A 208 -3.95 16.28 -11.99
CA SER A 208 -3.40 17.42 -11.26
C SER A 208 -3.13 18.64 -12.16
N MET A 209 -3.01 18.43 -13.47
CA MET A 209 -2.83 19.52 -14.46
C MET A 209 -4.11 20.31 -14.72
N TYR A 210 -5.28 19.77 -14.41
CA TYR A 210 -6.57 20.39 -14.67
C TYR A 210 -7.33 20.69 -13.37
N THR A 211 -7.99 21.82 -13.33
CA THR A 211 -8.90 22.19 -12.23
C THR A 211 -10.14 21.27 -12.24
N THR A 212 -10.88 21.25 -11.12
CA THR A 212 -12.12 20.46 -11.02
C THR A 212 -13.15 20.90 -12.06
N ALA A 213 -13.27 22.20 -12.32
CA ALA A 213 -14.19 22.75 -13.31
C ALA A 213 -13.83 22.31 -14.75
N GLU A 214 -12.54 22.36 -15.09
CA GLU A 214 -12.06 21.88 -16.42
C GLU A 214 -12.29 20.39 -16.60
N ARG A 215 -12.05 19.60 -15.57
CA ARG A 215 -12.35 18.14 -15.59
C ARG A 215 -13.84 17.85 -15.78
N GLU A 216 -14.73 18.57 -15.09
CA GLU A 216 -16.18 18.44 -15.28
C GLU A 216 -16.65 18.88 -16.66
N GLN A 217 -16.01 19.89 -17.23
CA GLN A 217 -16.28 20.32 -18.60
C GLN A 217 -15.82 19.27 -19.59
N MET A 218 -14.62 18.72 -19.44
CA MET A 218 -14.10 17.64 -20.28
C MET A 218 -15.00 16.39 -20.23
N VAL A 219 -15.43 15.97 -19.04
CA VAL A 219 -16.36 14.85 -18.86
C VAL A 219 -17.67 15.11 -19.62
N ARG A 220 -18.24 16.31 -19.50
CA ARG A 220 -19.46 16.68 -20.25
C ARG A 220 -19.26 16.62 -21.75
N LEU A 221 -18.13 17.07 -22.26
CA LEU A 221 -17.82 17.00 -23.70
C LEU A 221 -17.65 15.55 -24.17
N ILE A 222 -16.95 14.71 -23.39
CA ILE A 222 -16.79 13.28 -23.70
C ILE A 222 -18.13 12.57 -23.69
N HIS A 223 -18.99 12.80 -22.69
CA HIS A 223 -20.34 12.23 -22.67
C HIS A 223 -21.17 12.64 -23.89
N ARG A 224 -21.03 13.88 -24.35
CA ARG A 224 -21.73 14.33 -25.57
C ARG A 224 -21.21 13.61 -26.82
N ILE A 225 -19.90 13.33 -26.90
CA ILE A 225 -19.33 12.54 -28.00
C ILE A 225 -19.87 11.10 -27.95
N GLU A 226 -19.98 10.53 -26.76
CA GLU A 226 -20.43 9.15 -26.56
C GLU A 226 -21.93 8.94 -26.90
N TYR A 227 -22.76 9.95 -26.66
CA TYR A 227 -24.21 9.87 -26.82
C TYR A 227 -24.78 10.68 -27.98
N ASP A 228 -23.94 11.41 -28.71
CA ASP A 228 -24.37 12.26 -29.83
C ASP A 228 -24.16 11.61 -31.20
N VAL A 229 -24.95 12.05 -32.17
CA VAL A 229 -24.93 11.56 -33.56
C VAL A 229 -23.60 11.91 -34.23
N GLU A 230 -23.10 11.02 -35.07
CA GLU A 230 -21.77 11.00 -35.74
C GLU A 230 -21.22 12.32 -36.27
N THR A 231 -22.07 13.27 -36.63
CA THR A 231 -21.67 14.55 -37.23
C THR A 231 -21.10 15.58 -36.28
N LEU A 232 -21.39 15.49 -35.00
CA LEU A 232 -20.90 16.41 -33.94
C LEU A 232 -19.66 15.90 -33.18
N ALA A 233 -19.38 14.61 -33.27
CA ALA A 233 -18.27 14.00 -32.55
C ALA A 233 -16.90 14.57 -32.97
N ALA A 234 -16.68 14.78 -34.27
CA ALA A 234 -15.43 15.33 -34.78
C ALA A 234 -15.21 16.78 -34.32
N GLU A 235 -16.24 17.63 -34.37
CA GLU A 235 -16.17 19.02 -33.91
C GLU A 235 -15.92 19.10 -32.37
N LEU A 236 -16.54 18.19 -31.63
CA LEU A 236 -16.34 18.12 -30.18
C LEU A 236 -14.93 17.61 -29.80
N CYS A 237 -14.38 16.66 -30.58
CA CYS A 237 -13.00 16.23 -30.42
C CYS A 237 -12.02 17.37 -30.71
N GLU A 238 -12.20 18.12 -31.79
CA GLU A 238 -11.38 19.30 -32.09
C GLU A 238 -11.50 20.37 -31.02
N LYS A 239 -12.67 20.57 -30.46
CA LYS A 239 -12.88 21.50 -29.35
C LYS A 239 -12.18 21.08 -28.09
N ILE A 240 -12.25 19.80 -27.69
CA ILE A 240 -11.51 19.25 -26.55
C ILE A 240 -10.01 19.45 -26.79
N TRP A 241 -9.53 19.13 -27.98
CA TRP A 241 -8.12 19.29 -28.31
C TRP A 241 -7.65 20.75 -28.24
N ALA A 242 -8.46 21.69 -28.65
CA ALA A 242 -8.13 23.11 -28.60
C ALA A 242 -8.20 23.73 -27.20
N GLU A 243 -9.10 23.24 -26.36
CA GLU A 243 -9.31 23.79 -25.00
C GLU A 243 -8.39 23.17 -23.93
N PHE A 244 -7.90 21.93 -24.17
CA PHE A 244 -7.17 21.16 -23.16
C PHE A 244 -5.76 20.69 -23.64
N GLN A 245 -5.18 21.37 -24.61
CA GLN A 245 -3.83 21.11 -25.13
C GLN A 245 -2.71 21.77 -24.24
#